data_7032f42c1dde340a53ab27b7481ee26d
#
_entry.id   7032f42c1dde340a53ab27b7481ee26d
#
_cell.length_a   1.000
_cell.length_b   1.000
_cell.length_c   1.000
_cell.angle_alpha   90.00
_cell.angle_beta   90.00
_cell.angle_gamma   90.00
#
_symmetry.space_group_name_H-M   'P 1'
#
loop_
_entity.id
_entity.type
_entity.pdbx_description
1 polymer ?
#
loop_
_entity_poly.entity_id
_entity_poly.type
_entity_poly.pdbx_seq_one_letter_code
_entity_poly.pdbx_strand_id
1 'polypeptide(L)'
;VQENIAGFGGDAGNVTIFGESAGGENVFALLVSPLADGLFHRAISQSGVAVTTSVDFATETEKKSSHVMAQEMMKAHGLASVPELRSIDAGDVIRAYMTSPDDLMLDTPTNIADGHVLPETPLLEVLEAGEFNKVPTILGTTRDEFKLFMAQNPTYVDRYLGFWMYRKNP
;
A
#
# COMPACT_ATOMS: atom_id res chain seq x y z
N VAL A 1 15.32 5.60 13.37
CA VAL A 1 16.62 5.66 12.66
C VAL A 1 17.41 6.82 13.22
N GLN A 2 16.94 8.07 13.17
CA GLN A 2 17.71 9.26 13.53
C GLN A 2 18.32 9.23 14.94
N GLU A 3 17.54 8.81 15.94
CA GLU A 3 18.00 8.76 17.33
C GLU A 3 19.05 7.67 17.63
N ASN A 4 19.00 6.56 16.86
CA ASN A 4 19.73 5.36 17.23
C ASN A 4 20.80 4.93 16.23
N ILE A 5 20.75 5.43 14.99
CA ILE A 5 21.60 4.89 13.90
C ILE A 5 23.09 5.11 14.12
N ALA A 6 23.47 6.15 14.85
CA ALA A 6 24.86 6.41 15.20
C ALA A 6 25.48 5.28 16.05
N GLY A 7 24.68 4.65 16.93
CA GLY A 7 25.09 3.48 17.71
C GLY A 7 25.41 2.24 16.87
N PHE A 8 24.97 2.22 15.62
CA PHE A 8 25.25 1.18 14.63
C PHE A 8 26.28 1.61 13.58
N GLY A 9 26.93 2.75 13.77
CA GLY A 9 27.92 3.30 12.84
C GLY A 9 27.32 4.02 11.62
N GLY A 10 26.02 4.30 11.62
CA GLY A 10 25.34 5.04 10.57
C GLY A 10 25.33 6.56 10.82
N ASP A 11 24.91 7.30 9.81
CA ASP A 11 24.80 8.77 9.84
C ASP A 11 23.32 9.18 9.74
N ALA A 12 22.81 9.80 10.81
CA ALA A 12 21.44 10.31 10.88
C ALA A 12 21.16 11.44 9.87
N GLY A 13 22.20 12.16 9.44
CA GLY A 13 22.15 13.18 8.40
C GLY A 13 22.18 12.63 6.97
N ASN A 14 22.21 11.32 6.78
CA ASN A 14 22.31 10.66 5.47
C ASN A 14 21.37 9.45 5.35
N VAL A 15 20.09 9.67 5.61
CA VAL A 15 19.04 8.64 5.56
C VAL A 15 18.44 8.59 4.16
N THR A 16 18.45 7.43 3.55
CA THR A 16 17.73 7.15 2.29
C THR A 16 16.61 6.17 2.57
N ILE A 17 15.38 6.54 2.21
CA ILE A 17 14.25 5.62 2.21
C ILE A 17 14.12 4.96 0.83
N PHE A 18 13.77 3.68 0.79
CA PHE A 18 13.53 2.99 -0.48
C PHE A 18 12.51 1.88 -0.31
N GLY A 19 11.84 1.54 -1.41
CA GLY A 19 10.86 0.47 -1.43
C GLY A 19 10.43 0.07 -2.82
N GLU A 20 9.97 -1.17 -2.94
CA GLU A 20 9.47 -1.76 -4.18
C GLU A 20 7.97 -2.09 -4.01
N SER A 21 7.17 -1.92 -5.10
CA SER A 21 5.73 -2.18 -5.11
C SER A 21 4.99 -1.41 -4.00
N ALA A 22 4.34 -2.08 -3.05
CA ALA A 22 3.74 -1.45 -1.87
C ALA A 22 4.76 -0.66 -1.02
N GLY A 23 6.02 -1.09 -0.97
CA GLY A 23 7.10 -0.32 -0.36
C GLY A 23 7.41 0.97 -1.12
N GLY A 24 7.32 0.94 -2.46
CA GLY A 24 7.42 2.13 -3.31
C GLY A 24 6.25 3.09 -3.11
N GLU A 25 5.03 2.58 -2.91
CA GLU A 25 3.85 3.36 -2.51
C GLU A 25 4.09 4.04 -1.15
N ASN A 26 4.64 3.31 -0.16
CA ASN A 26 4.97 3.89 1.14
C ASN A 26 6.04 4.99 1.04
N VAL A 27 6.99 4.89 0.09
CA VAL A 27 7.94 5.98 -0.19
C VAL A 27 7.21 7.23 -0.67
N PHE A 28 6.21 7.11 -1.56
CA PHE A 28 5.38 8.24 -1.97
C PHE A 28 4.60 8.82 -0.79
N ALA A 29 4.00 7.97 0.06
CA ALA A 29 3.30 8.42 1.26
C ALA A 29 4.22 9.24 2.18
N LEU A 30 5.45 8.78 2.42
CA LEU A 30 6.43 9.51 3.23
C LEU A 30 6.88 10.82 2.55
N LEU A 31 6.97 10.85 1.21
CA LEU A 31 7.29 12.09 0.50
C LEU A 31 6.24 13.18 0.72
N VAL A 32 4.95 12.83 0.79
CA VAL A 32 3.88 13.82 0.98
C VAL A 32 3.46 14.02 2.43
N SER A 33 3.89 13.15 3.35
CA SER A 33 3.56 13.28 4.76
C SER A 33 4.26 14.48 5.40
N PRO A 34 3.52 15.44 5.98
CA PRO A 34 4.14 16.54 6.71
C PRO A 34 4.87 16.07 7.97
N LEU A 35 4.47 14.94 8.54
CA LEU A 35 5.12 14.35 9.72
C LEU A 35 6.48 13.72 9.40
N ALA A 36 6.79 13.51 8.12
CA ALA A 36 8.05 12.94 7.67
C ALA A 36 9.09 14.00 7.25
N ASP A 37 8.73 15.29 7.33
CA ASP A 37 9.65 16.38 7.00
C ASP A 37 10.95 16.31 7.83
N GLY A 38 12.08 16.40 7.13
CA GLY A 38 13.40 16.32 7.74
C GLY A 38 13.81 14.93 8.28
N LEU A 39 12.98 13.89 8.16
CA LEU A 39 13.32 12.56 8.68
C LEU A 39 14.20 11.74 7.72
N PHE A 40 14.24 12.09 6.45
CA PHE A 40 15.09 11.44 5.45
C PHE A 40 15.66 12.47 4.46
N HIS A 41 16.69 12.06 3.71
CA HIS A 41 17.50 12.94 2.88
C HIS A 41 17.46 12.53 1.40
N ARG A 42 17.00 11.32 1.09
CA ARG A 42 16.82 10.78 -0.27
C ARG A 42 15.72 9.75 -0.28
N ALA A 43 15.11 9.55 -1.44
CA ALA A 43 14.05 8.58 -1.64
C ALA A 43 14.24 7.77 -2.94
N ILE A 44 13.87 6.48 -2.91
CA ILE A 44 13.87 5.61 -4.09
C ILE A 44 12.56 4.83 -4.10
N SER A 45 11.71 5.07 -5.08
CA SER A 45 10.49 4.29 -5.31
C SER A 45 10.66 3.43 -6.55
N GLN A 46 10.57 2.11 -6.36
CA GLN A 46 10.68 1.11 -7.41
C GLN A 46 9.31 0.48 -7.64
N SER A 47 8.73 0.72 -8.81
CA SER A 47 7.41 0.19 -9.19
C SER A 47 6.29 0.54 -8.17
N GLY A 48 6.43 1.67 -7.49
CA GLY A 48 5.43 2.19 -6.56
C GLY A 48 4.31 2.94 -7.30
N VAL A 49 3.13 2.97 -6.70
CA VAL A 49 1.97 3.72 -7.20
C VAL A 49 1.67 4.89 -6.27
N ALA A 50 1.46 6.06 -6.84
CA ALA A 50 1.14 7.28 -6.08
C ALA A 50 -0.37 7.35 -5.81
N VAL A 51 -0.88 6.49 -4.94
CA VAL A 51 -2.31 6.41 -4.60
C VAL A 51 -2.55 6.48 -3.10
N THR A 52 -3.72 6.99 -2.74
CA THR A 52 -4.24 6.97 -1.36
C THR A 52 -5.72 6.64 -1.39
N THR A 53 -6.22 6.08 -0.31
CA THR A 53 -7.65 5.83 -0.09
C THR A 53 -8.20 6.94 0.79
N SER A 54 -9.35 7.52 0.42
CA SER A 54 -10.02 8.49 1.29
C SER A 54 -10.59 7.83 2.55
N VAL A 55 -10.76 8.60 3.61
CA VAL A 55 -11.42 8.13 4.84
C VAL A 55 -12.84 7.66 4.54
N ASP A 56 -13.58 8.38 3.71
CA ASP A 56 -14.95 8.01 3.33
C ASP A 56 -14.99 6.61 2.69
N PHE A 57 -14.10 6.33 1.73
CA PHE A 57 -14.01 4.99 1.13
C PHE A 57 -13.57 3.93 2.14
N ALA A 58 -12.58 4.24 3.00
CA ALA A 58 -12.08 3.29 4.00
C ALA A 58 -13.13 2.93 5.05
N THR A 59 -14.12 3.80 5.28
CA THR A 59 -15.23 3.62 6.24
C THR A 59 -16.56 3.20 5.61
N GLU A 60 -16.63 3.08 4.28
CA GLU A 60 -17.84 2.71 3.56
C GLU A 60 -18.34 1.32 3.96
N THR A 61 -19.66 1.16 4.16
CA THR A 61 -20.24 -0.10 4.65
C THR A 61 -20.72 -1.05 3.55
N GLU A 62 -20.82 -0.56 2.30
CA GLU A 62 -21.37 -1.33 1.16
C GLU A 62 -20.29 -1.93 0.24
N LYS A 63 -19.02 -1.67 0.49
CA LYS A 63 -17.90 -2.14 -0.30
C LYS A 63 -16.87 -2.88 0.56
N LYS A 64 -15.91 -3.52 -0.06
CA LYS A 64 -14.73 -4.10 0.60
C LYS A 64 -13.81 -2.99 1.16
N SER A 65 -14.31 -2.26 2.14
CA SER A 65 -13.55 -1.22 2.85
C SER A 65 -12.78 -1.83 4.02
N SER A 66 -11.81 -1.10 4.55
CA SER A 66 -11.09 -1.50 5.77
C SER A 66 -12.04 -1.74 6.94
N HIS A 67 -13.12 -0.96 7.01
CA HIS A 67 -14.15 -1.08 8.04
C HIS A 67 -14.93 -2.40 7.91
N VAL A 68 -15.39 -2.75 6.71
CA VAL A 68 -16.09 -4.02 6.45
C VAL A 68 -15.20 -5.20 6.75
N MET A 69 -13.94 -5.18 6.31
CA MET A 69 -12.97 -6.26 6.61
C MET A 69 -12.76 -6.44 8.11
N ALA A 70 -12.63 -5.34 8.86
CA ALA A 70 -12.49 -5.40 10.31
C ALA A 70 -13.76 -5.97 10.98
N GLN A 71 -14.94 -5.58 10.53
CA GLN A 71 -16.22 -6.10 11.05
C GLN A 71 -16.40 -7.59 10.77
N GLU A 72 -16.08 -8.05 9.57
CA GLU A 72 -16.15 -9.48 9.20
C GLU A 72 -15.18 -10.32 10.05
N MET A 73 -13.97 -9.83 10.27
CA MET A 73 -12.99 -10.46 11.14
C MET A 73 -13.48 -10.52 12.59
N MET A 74 -14.01 -9.42 13.13
CA MET A 74 -14.58 -9.39 14.47
C MET A 74 -15.73 -10.39 14.61
N LYS A 75 -16.64 -10.45 13.65
CA LYS A 75 -17.75 -11.40 13.62
C LYS A 75 -17.27 -12.85 13.57
N ALA A 76 -16.29 -13.16 12.72
CA ALA A 76 -15.74 -14.51 12.58
C ALA A 76 -15.11 -15.04 13.86
N HIS A 77 -14.55 -14.15 14.70
CA HIS A 77 -13.92 -14.50 15.98
C HIS A 77 -14.78 -14.21 17.20
N GLY A 78 -16.05 -13.79 17.03
CA GLY A 78 -16.97 -13.49 18.14
C GLY A 78 -16.52 -12.30 18.99
N LEU A 79 -15.81 -11.34 18.41
CA LEU A 79 -15.29 -10.17 19.12
C LEU A 79 -16.30 -9.03 19.11
N ALA A 80 -16.39 -8.30 20.23
CA ALA A 80 -17.32 -7.19 20.41
C ALA A 80 -16.69 -5.81 20.11
N SER A 81 -15.36 -5.74 20.03
CA SER A 81 -14.66 -4.46 19.90
C SER A 81 -13.33 -4.58 19.16
N VAL A 82 -12.90 -3.47 18.53
CA VAL A 82 -11.58 -3.38 17.87
C VAL A 82 -10.40 -3.65 18.82
N PRO A 83 -10.41 -3.19 20.11
CA PRO A 83 -9.35 -3.58 21.04
C PRO A 83 -9.20 -5.10 21.23
N GLU A 84 -10.30 -5.87 21.13
CA GLU A 84 -10.27 -7.33 21.25
C GLU A 84 -9.57 -8.00 20.05
N LEU A 85 -9.56 -7.37 18.86
CA LEU A 85 -8.78 -7.86 17.71
C LEU A 85 -7.29 -8.03 18.05
N ARG A 86 -6.77 -7.27 19.01
CA ARG A 86 -5.37 -7.40 19.46
C ARG A 86 -5.11 -8.66 20.28
N SER A 87 -6.16 -9.33 20.74
CA SER A 87 -6.04 -10.56 21.54
C SER A 87 -6.06 -11.85 20.72
N ILE A 88 -6.44 -11.79 19.44
CA ILE A 88 -6.47 -12.98 18.58
C ILE A 88 -5.06 -13.32 18.08
N ASP A 89 -4.87 -14.59 17.72
CA ASP A 89 -3.61 -15.07 17.15
C ASP A 89 -3.30 -14.37 15.81
N ALA A 90 -2.08 -13.95 15.61
CA ALA A 90 -1.67 -13.26 14.40
C ALA A 90 -1.87 -14.11 13.13
N GLY A 91 -1.74 -15.45 13.25
CA GLY A 91 -2.01 -16.36 12.15
C GLY A 91 -3.50 -16.39 11.76
N ASP A 92 -4.42 -16.18 12.71
CA ASP A 92 -5.86 -16.07 12.42
C ASP A 92 -6.16 -14.76 11.67
N VAL A 93 -5.52 -13.65 12.06
CA VAL A 93 -5.62 -12.37 11.31
C VAL A 93 -5.14 -12.56 9.87
N ILE A 94 -3.98 -13.16 9.67
CA ILE A 94 -3.41 -13.40 8.34
C ILE A 94 -4.33 -14.33 7.53
N ARG A 95 -4.83 -15.40 8.12
CA ARG A 95 -5.76 -16.33 7.44
C ARG A 95 -7.05 -15.64 7.02
N ALA A 96 -7.64 -14.84 7.88
CA ALA A 96 -8.86 -14.07 7.55
C ALA A 96 -8.62 -13.08 6.41
N TYR A 97 -7.45 -12.45 6.39
CA TYR A 97 -7.04 -11.52 5.35
C TYR A 97 -6.80 -12.20 3.98
N MET A 98 -6.29 -13.42 3.98
CA MET A 98 -5.90 -14.16 2.77
C MET A 98 -6.99 -15.09 2.22
N THR A 99 -8.16 -15.21 2.87
CA THR A 99 -9.20 -16.19 2.49
C THR A 99 -10.19 -15.69 1.45
N SER A 100 -10.01 -14.52 0.87
CA SER A 100 -10.84 -14.11 -0.26
C SER A 100 -10.28 -14.70 -1.57
N PRO A 101 -10.93 -15.72 -2.17
CA PRO A 101 -10.40 -16.43 -3.37
C PRO A 101 -10.30 -15.56 -4.62
N ASP A 102 -11.01 -14.44 -4.63
CA ASP A 102 -11.10 -13.52 -5.76
C ASP A 102 -10.21 -12.28 -5.59
N ASP A 103 -9.55 -12.13 -4.44
CA ASP A 103 -8.73 -10.97 -4.14
C ASP A 103 -7.27 -11.23 -4.54
N LEU A 104 -6.92 -10.83 -5.72
CA LEU A 104 -5.56 -10.41 -6.02
C LEU A 104 -5.15 -9.36 -4.97
N MET A 105 -3.89 -9.39 -4.56
CA MET A 105 -3.26 -8.45 -3.59
C MET A 105 -3.54 -6.95 -3.86
N LEU A 106 -4.27 -6.64 -4.94
CA LEU A 106 -4.61 -5.28 -5.38
C LEU A 106 -5.87 -4.70 -4.72
N ASP A 107 -6.68 -5.54 -4.04
CA ASP A 107 -7.88 -5.07 -3.33
C ASP A 107 -7.64 -4.78 -1.84
N THR A 108 -6.38 -4.77 -1.43
CA THR A 108 -6.02 -4.45 -0.04
C THR A 108 -6.14 -2.94 0.21
N PRO A 109 -6.54 -2.52 1.43
CA PRO A 109 -6.53 -1.12 1.79
C PRO A 109 -5.15 -0.51 1.59
N THR A 110 -5.09 0.59 0.86
CA THR A 110 -3.87 1.38 0.64
C THR A 110 -3.67 2.37 1.78
N ASN A 111 -2.68 3.24 1.67
CA ASN A 111 -2.46 4.34 2.59
C ASN A 111 -3.71 5.26 2.65
N ILE A 112 -4.18 5.59 3.86
CA ILE A 112 -5.39 6.38 4.07
C ILE A 112 -5.02 7.86 4.19
N ALA A 113 -5.67 8.69 3.36
CA ALA A 113 -5.58 10.16 3.40
C ALA A 113 -6.46 10.69 4.53
N ASP A 114 -5.91 10.69 5.76
CA ASP A 114 -6.63 10.97 7.01
C ASP A 114 -6.55 12.44 7.45
N GLY A 115 -5.85 13.29 6.71
CA GLY A 115 -5.62 14.70 7.05
C GLY A 115 -4.62 14.92 8.19
N HIS A 116 -4.06 13.84 8.76
CA HIS A 116 -3.10 13.91 9.85
C HIS A 116 -1.73 13.33 9.46
N VAL A 117 -1.68 12.07 9.08
CA VAL A 117 -0.45 11.41 8.59
C VAL A 117 -0.25 11.74 7.12
N LEU A 118 -1.32 11.67 6.35
CA LEU A 118 -1.33 12.02 4.93
C LEU A 118 -2.37 13.12 4.66
N PRO A 119 -2.09 14.06 3.76
CA PRO A 119 -3.07 15.06 3.33
C PRO A 119 -4.37 14.39 2.85
N GLU A 120 -5.53 15.04 3.08
CA GLU A 120 -6.82 14.60 2.51
C GLU A 120 -6.84 14.71 0.97
N THR A 121 -6.05 15.62 0.42
CA THR A 121 -5.85 15.78 -1.02
C THR A 121 -5.22 14.51 -1.60
N PRO A 122 -5.69 14.02 -2.75
CA PRO A 122 -5.09 12.88 -3.41
C PRO A 122 -3.58 13.04 -3.60
N LEU A 123 -2.81 11.98 -3.31
CA LEU A 123 -1.35 12.02 -3.26
C LEU A 123 -0.73 12.60 -4.57
N LEU A 124 -1.28 12.23 -5.71
CA LEU A 124 -0.79 12.73 -7.00
C LEU A 124 -0.96 14.25 -7.13
N GLU A 125 -2.08 14.80 -6.66
CA GLU A 125 -2.34 16.23 -6.69
C GLU A 125 -1.38 16.99 -5.77
N VAL A 126 -1.06 16.45 -4.59
CA VAL A 126 -0.05 17.02 -3.68
C VAL A 126 1.33 17.07 -4.34
N LEU A 127 1.70 15.98 -5.06
CA LEU A 127 2.97 15.93 -5.81
C LEU A 127 2.99 16.93 -6.96
N GLU A 128 1.90 17.06 -7.72
CA GLU A 128 1.77 18.02 -8.84
C GLU A 128 1.81 19.48 -8.34
N ALA A 129 1.22 19.76 -7.18
CA ALA A 129 1.30 21.06 -6.53
C ALA A 129 2.71 21.38 -5.99
N GLY A 130 3.61 20.39 -5.91
CA GLY A 130 4.94 20.55 -5.35
C GLY A 130 4.95 20.65 -3.82
N GLU A 131 3.90 20.21 -3.16
CA GLU A 131 3.72 20.27 -1.70
C GLU A 131 4.22 18.96 -1.04
N PHE A 132 5.49 18.63 -1.25
CA PHE A 132 6.09 17.40 -0.71
C PHE A 132 7.51 17.65 -0.17
N ASN A 133 8.04 16.73 0.60
CA ASN A 133 9.40 16.74 1.14
C ASN A 133 10.42 16.68 0.00
N LYS A 134 11.01 17.83 -0.35
CA LYS A 134 11.87 18.03 -1.53
C LYS A 134 13.26 17.44 -1.29
N VAL A 135 13.42 16.17 -1.54
CA VAL A 135 14.69 15.45 -1.47
C VAL A 135 15.06 14.87 -2.85
N PRO A 136 16.33 14.63 -3.14
CA PRO A 136 16.73 13.87 -4.33
C PRO A 136 16.00 12.52 -4.37
N THR A 137 15.29 12.26 -5.48
CA THR A 137 14.42 11.11 -5.62
C THR A 137 14.72 10.35 -6.90
N ILE A 138 14.76 9.01 -6.81
CA ILE A 138 14.81 8.10 -7.96
C ILE A 138 13.45 7.40 -8.07
N LEU A 139 12.82 7.50 -9.22
CA LEU A 139 11.58 6.78 -9.55
C LEU A 139 11.86 5.81 -10.70
N GLY A 140 11.40 4.59 -10.57
CA GLY A 140 11.60 3.57 -11.57
C GLY A 140 10.40 2.63 -11.70
N THR A 141 10.18 2.16 -12.93
CA THR A 141 9.22 1.11 -13.26
C THR A 141 9.88 0.08 -14.16
N THR A 142 9.41 -1.15 -14.14
CA THR A 142 9.84 -2.18 -15.07
C THR A 142 9.01 -2.10 -16.37
N ARG A 143 9.56 -2.63 -17.48
CA ARG A 143 8.85 -2.64 -18.76
C ARG A 143 7.56 -3.47 -18.75
N ASP A 144 7.51 -4.48 -17.92
CA ASP A 144 6.50 -5.54 -17.97
C ASP A 144 5.65 -5.64 -16.68
N GLU A 145 5.48 -4.51 -15.93
CA GLU A 145 4.86 -4.40 -14.59
C GLU A 145 3.61 -5.27 -14.38
N PHE A 146 2.60 -5.11 -15.24
CA PHE A 146 1.31 -5.77 -15.05
C PHE A 146 1.16 -7.10 -15.79
N LYS A 147 2.13 -7.53 -16.59
CA LYS A 147 1.99 -8.75 -17.39
C LYS A 147 1.78 -10.00 -16.55
N LEU A 148 2.43 -10.09 -15.38
CA LEU A 148 2.24 -11.21 -14.47
C LEU A 148 0.78 -11.28 -13.97
N PHE A 149 0.24 -10.16 -13.53
CA PHE A 149 -1.14 -10.07 -13.02
C PHE A 149 -2.16 -10.29 -14.14
N MET A 150 -1.92 -9.74 -15.33
CA MET A 150 -2.75 -9.99 -16.52
C MET A 150 -2.78 -11.48 -16.87
N ALA A 151 -1.65 -12.18 -16.77
CA ALA A 151 -1.58 -13.61 -17.05
C ALA A 151 -2.36 -14.48 -16.05
N GLN A 152 -2.67 -13.95 -14.88
CA GLN A 152 -3.45 -14.63 -13.84
C GLN A 152 -4.94 -14.29 -13.89
N ASN A 153 -5.32 -13.19 -14.55
CA ASN A 153 -6.68 -12.69 -14.58
C ASN A 153 -7.45 -13.28 -15.79
N PRO A 154 -8.56 -14.03 -15.57
CA PRO A 154 -9.37 -14.65 -16.63
C PRO A 154 -9.95 -13.64 -17.66
N THR A 155 -10.02 -12.36 -17.32
CA THR A 155 -10.45 -11.31 -18.24
C THR A 155 -9.47 -11.12 -19.40
N TYR A 156 -8.17 -11.36 -19.16
CA TYR A 156 -7.11 -11.12 -20.15
C TYR A 156 -6.54 -12.38 -20.77
N VAL A 157 -6.84 -13.56 -20.21
CA VAL A 157 -6.29 -14.83 -20.68
C VAL A 157 -7.36 -15.89 -20.84
N ASP A 158 -7.36 -16.56 -21.98
CA ASP A 158 -8.13 -17.77 -22.20
C ASP A 158 -7.26 -19.01 -21.87
N ARG A 159 -7.85 -19.98 -21.17
CA ARG A 159 -7.20 -21.28 -20.93
C ARG A 159 -7.55 -22.23 -22.08
N TYR A 160 -6.54 -22.65 -22.85
CA TYR A 160 -6.67 -23.69 -23.86
C TYR A 160 -5.82 -24.90 -23.48
N LEU A 161 -6.40 -26.08 -23.37
CA LEU A 161 -5.73 -27.33 -22.99
C LEU A 161 -4.85 -27.24 -21.73
N GLY A 162 -5.23 -26.42 -20.76
CA GLY A 162 -4.46 -26.20 -19.53
C GLY A 162 -3.30 -25.20 -19.66
N PHE A 163 -3.04 -24.64 -20.82
CA PHE A 163 -2.05 -23.61 -21.04
C PHE A 163 -2.68 -22.22 -21.03
N TRP A 164 -1.91 -21.21 -20.56
CA TRP A 164 -2.31 -19.81 -20.58
C TRP A 164 -1.98 -19.20 -21.94
N MET A 165 -2.99 -18.65 -22.61
CA MET A 165 -2.79 -17.86 -23.81
C MET A 165 -3.27 -16.43 -23.59
N TYR A 166 -2.44 -15.47 -24.00
CA TYR A 166 -2.83 -14.07 -23.97
C TYR A 166 -3.95 -13.80 -24.98
N ARG A 167 -5.06 -13.29 -24.49
CA ARG A 167 -6.08 -12.73 -25.36
C ARG A 167 -5.58 -11.36 -25.84
N LYS A 168 -5.28 -11.22 -27.14
CA LYS A 168 -5.19 -9.87 -27.72
C LYS A 168 -6.60 -9.30 -27.69
N ASN A 169 -6.85 -8.30 -26.84
CA ASN A 169 -8.07 -7.52 -26.98
C ASN A 169 -8.04 -6.85 -28.35
N PRO A 170 -9.17 -6.95 -29.11
CA PRO A 170 -9.31 -6.25 -30.39
C PRO A 170 -9.29 -4.73 -30.18
#